data_8f0bc5ce19717d06d5a52f3f4636bdf0
#
_entry.id   8f0bc5ce19717d06d5a52f3f4636bdf0
#
_cell.length_a   1.000
_cell.length_b   1.000
_cell.length_c   1.000
_cell.angle_alpha   90.00
_cell.angle_beta   90.00
_cell.angle_gamma   90.00
#
_symmetry.space_group_name_H-M   'P 1'
#
loop_
_entity.id
_entity.type
_entity.pdbx_description
1 polymer ?
#
loop_
_entity_poly.entity_id
_entity_poly.type
_entity_poly.pdbx_seq_one_letter_code
_entity_poly.pdbx_strand_id
1 'polypeptide(L)'
;MYNDIKLFFKIKYKIKITKFGGAFMKFKKIKTKMLVSILPVIAVVLIALTLIAAVSCLNMVNTKVQESMTATLDAETGSINQELEAVKATATTLSSTVASSYKTMGLSDYEEMLTNVITQEDIVSGSGIWFAPYAYDSNEKYVCPYVYKDGSSTVVTYDYSNAEYDYVSQEYYTIAESSTEPVITDPYYDPTSDTIMSTCTAPIIADGKFIGCVSVT
;
A
#
# COMPACT_ATOMS: atom_id res chain seq x y z
N MET A 1 6.18 -11.55 23.39
CA MET A 1 5.47 -12.81 23.08
C MET A 1 6.22 -14.10 23.38
N TYR A 2 7.56 -14.11 23.41
CA TYR A 2 8.35 -15.31 23.79
C TYR A 2 8.57 -15.45 25.31
N ASN A 3 8.36 -14.38 26.08
CA ASN A 3 8.56 -14.39 27.54
C ASN A 3 7.31 -14.81 28.34
N ASP A 4 6.13 -14.78 27.75
CA ASP A 4 4.89 -15.13 28.45
C ASP A 4 4.68 -16.63 28.53
N ILE A 5 5.26 -17.39 27.59
CA ILE A 5 5.20 -18.87 27.60
C ILE A 5 6.08 -19.43 28.74
N LYS A 6 7.18 -18.77 29.12
CA LYS A 6 8.02 -19.16 30.26
C LYS A 6 7.36 -18.91 31.62
N LEU A 7 6.41 -17.97 31.68
CA LEU A 7 5.67 -17.70 32.92
C LEU A 7 4.62 -18.77 33.18
N PHE A 8 4.01 -19.33 32.13
CA PHE A 8 3.05 -20.42 32.29
C PHE A 8 3.68 -21.73 32.75
N PHE A 9 4.93 -22.01 32.37
CA PHE A 9 5.65 -23.20 32.85
C PHE A 9 6.29 -23.02 34.23
N LYS A 10 6.30 -21.81 34.81
CA LYS A 10 6.86 -21.53 36.14
C LYS A 10 5.82 -21.48 37.24
N ILE A 11 4.57 -21.75 36.95
CA ILE A 11 3.60 -22.15 37.95
C ILE A 11 4.00 -23.57 38.33
N LYS A 12 4.95 -23.64 39.22
CA LYS A 12 5.32 -24.84 39.97
C LYS A 12 4.04 -25.31 40.65
N TYR A 13 3.28 -26.13 39.94
CA TYR A 13 2.34 -26.99 40.60
C TYR A 13 3.17 -27.84 41.53
N LYS A 14 3.30 -27.40 42.77
CA LYS A 14 3.60 -28.20 43.90
C LYS A 14 2.40 -29.15 44.00
N ILE A 15 2.39 -30.16 43.10
CA ILE A 15 1.55 -31.34 43.28
C ILE A 15 2.09 -31.93 44.57
N LYS A 16 1.49 -31.54 45.68
CA LYS A 16 1.55 -32.28 46.90
C LYS A 16 1.03 -33.65 46.48
N ILE A 17 1.97 -34.54 46.21
CA ILE A 17 1.66 -35.98 46.15
C ILE A 17 1.20 -36.31 47.60
N THR A 18 -0.01 -35.94 47.90
CA THR A 18 -0.74 -36.56 49.00
C THR A 18 -0.73 -38.03 48.61
N LYS A 19 0.05 -38.78 49.36
CA LYS A 19 -0.05 -40.24 49.41
C LYS A 19 -1.57 -40.53 49.38
N PHE A 20 -2.06 -40.92 48.22
CA PHE A 20 -3.32 -41.62 48.13
C PHE A 20 -3.05 -42.99 48.81
N GLY A 21 -2.93 -42.92 50.16
CA GLY A 21 -2.84 -44.06 51.02
C GLY A 21 -4.15 -44.82 50.82
N GLY A 22 -4.03 -46.00 50.30
CA GLY A 22 -5.10 -46.90 49.94
C GLY A 22 -6.33 -46.91 50.82
N ALA A 23 -7.33 -46.17 50.47
CA ALA A 23 -8.70 -46.59 50.69
C ALA A 23 -9.00 -47.62 49.59
N PHE A 24 -8.44 -48.84 49.76
CA PHE A 24 -8.91 -50.01 49.06
C PHE A 24 -10.36 -50.23 49.51
N MET A 25 -11.29 -49.56 48.83
CA MET A 25 -12.73 -49.92 48.93
C MET A 25 -12.82 -51.36 48.51
N LYS A 26 -13.11 -52.27 49.46
CA LYS A 26 -13.39 -53.67 49.22
C LYS A 26 -14.69 -53.80 48.41
N PHE A 27 -14.59 -53.61 47.13
CA PHE A 27 -15.70 -53.87 46.22
C PHE A 27 -15.92 -55.38 46.17
N LYS A 28 -17.09 -55.85 46.61
CA LYS A 28 -17.46 -57.28 46.65
C LYS A 28 -17.72 -57.88 45.25
N LYS A 29 -17.82 -57.05 44.20
CA LYS A 29 -18.10 -57.54 42.84
C LYS A 29 -16.95 -57.26 41.92
N ILE A 30 -16.48 -58.27 41.19
CA ILE A 30 -15.37 -58.22 40.22
C ILE A 30 -15.63 -57.16 39.13
N LYS A 31 -16.87 -57.01 38.65
CA LYS A 31 -17.31 -56.00 37.68
C LYS A 31 -16.97 -54.56 38.10
N THR A 32 -17.20 -54.24 39.38
CA THR A 32 -16.92 -52.87 39.93
C THR A 32 -15.42 -52.62 40.05
N LYS A 33 -14.61 -53.65 40.39
CA LYS A 33 -13.13 -53.51 40.38
C LYS A 33 -12.58 -53.21 39.00
N MET A 34 -13.06 -53.89 37.97
CA MET A 34 -12.63 -53.67 36.58
C MET A 34 -13.07 -52.26 36.12
N LEU A 35 -14.31 -51.82 36.44
CA LEU A 35 -14.79 -50.49 36.03
C LEU A 35 -13.95 -49.37 36.64
N VAL A 36 -13.68 -49.42 37.94
CA VAL A 36 -12.87 -48.42 38.67
C VAL A 36 -11.43 -48.38 38.23
N SER A 37 -10.89 -49.50 37.72
CA SER A 37 -9.52 -49.55 37.20
C SER A 37 -9.39 -49.04 35.75
N ILE A 38 -10.33 -49.34 34.89
CA ILE A 38 -10.27 -49.01 33.46
C ILE A 38 -10.76 -47.59 33.17
N LEU A 39 -11.79 -47.10 33.86
CA LEU A 39 -12.39 -45.81 33.61
C LEU A 39 -11.42 -44.60 33.74
N PRO A 40 -10.55 -44.57 34.80
CA PRO A 40 -9.57 -43.48 34.90
C PRO A 40 -8.55 -43.51 33.78
N VAL A 41 -8.12 -44.68 33.31
CA VAL A 41 -7.16 -44.82 32.21
C VAL A 41 -7.76 -44.30 30.92
N ILE A 42 -9.00 -44.66 30.63
CA ILE A 42 -9.72 -44.15 29.46
C ILE A 42 -9.87 -42.63 29.55
N ALA A 43 -10.24 -42.08 30.72
CA ALA A 43 -10.39 -40.65 30.94
C ALA A 43 -9.07 -39.91 30.69
N VAL A 44 -7.95 -40.39 31.17
CA VAL A 44 -6.63 -39.80 30.96
C VAL A 44 -6.22 -39.83 29.46
N VAL A 45 -6.48 -40.95 28.77
CA VAL A 45 -6.22 -41.04 27.32
C VAL A 45 -7.07 -40.06 26.52
N LEU A 46 -8.36 -39.95 26.86
CA LEU A 46 -9.28 -38.97 26.18
C LEU A 46 -8.82 -37.55 26.42
N ILE A 47 -8.44 -37.17 27.65
CA ILE A 47 -7.91 -35.83 27.95
C ILE A 47 -6.61 -35.57 27.17
N ALA A 48 -5.70 -36.52 27.10
CA ALA A 48 -4.48 -36.39 26.34
C ALA A 48 -4.75 -36.16 24.84
N LEU A 49 -5.63 -36.97 24.25
CA LEU A 49 -6.03 -36.83 22.85
C LEU A 49 -6.70 -35.48 22.55
N THR A 50 -7.58 -35.02 23.44
CA THR A 50 -8.23 -33.71 23.26
C THR A 50 -7.25 -32.55 23.36
N LEU A 51 -6.25 -32.62 24.24
CA LEU A 51 -5.20 -31.62 24.36
C LEU A 51 -4.31 -31.58 23.10
N ILE A 52 -3.91 -32.74 22.60
CA ILE A 52 -3.11 -32.84 21.37
C ILE A 52 -3.92 -32.27 20.19
N ALA A 53 -5.17 -32.65 20.04
CA ALA A 53 -6.06 -32.15 18.99
C ALA A 53 -6.23 -30.62 19.07
N ALA A 54 -6.44 -30.08 20.27
CA ALA A 54 -6.60 -28.65 20.48
C ALA A 54 -5.31 -27.87 20.11
N VAL A 55 -4.13 -28.33 20.54
CA VAL A 55 -2.85 -27.69 20.19
C VAL A 55 -2.60 -27.76 18.68
N SER A 56 -2.86 -28.91 18.05
CA SER A 56 -2.69 -29.10 16.61
C SER A 56 -3.65 -28.19 15.82
N CYS A 57 -4.90 -28.07 16.27
CA CYS A 57 -5.88 -27.17 15.65
C CYS A 57 -5.44 -25.71 15.74
N LEU A 58 -5.02 -25.26 16.93
CA LEU A 58 -4.54 -23.88 17.13
C LEU A 58 -3.32 -23.57 16.25
N ASN A 59 -2.37 -24.47 16.16
CA ASN A 59 -1.19 -24.30 15.31
C ASN A 59 -1.59 -24.22 13.82
N MET A 60 -2.49 -25.11 13.39
CA MET A 60 -2.99 -25.11 12.01
C MET A 60 -3.71 -23.80 11.66
N VAL A 61 -4.59 -23.33 12.55
CA VAL A 61 -5.31 -22.06 12.36
C VAL A 61 -4.34 -20.90 12.27
N ASN A 62 -3.39 -20.80 13.21
CA ASN A 62 -2.41 -19.71 13.19
C ASN A 62 -1.57 -19.71 11.91
N THR A 63 -1.10 -20.90 11.46
CA THR A 63 -0.34 -21.00 10.21
C THR A 63 -1.19 -20.60 9.01
N LYS A 64 -2.44 -21.07 8.93
CA LYS A 64 -3.35 -20.74 7.83
C LYS A 64 -3.72 -19.26 7.80
N VAL A 65 -3.93 -18.63 8.95
CA VAL A 65 -4.18 -17.19 9.04
C VAL A 65 -2.97 -16.40 8.56
N GLN A 66 -1.76 -16.76 9.01
CA GLN A 66 -0.53 -16.08 8.56
C GLN A 66 -0.29 -16.25 7.07
N GLU A 67 -0.41 -17.47 6.52
CA GLU A 67 -0.29 -17.72 5.09
C GLU A 67 -1.29 -16.89 4.28
N SER A 68 -2.56 -16.86 4.71
CA SER A 68 -3.61 -16.09 4.04
C SER A 68 -3.35 -14.58 4.09
N MET A 69 -2.95 -14.07 5.25
CA MET A 69 -2.62 -12.64 5.41
C MET A 69 -1.43 -12.25 4.54
N THR A 70 -0.37 -13.05 4.52
CA THR A 70 0.81 -12.77 3.69
C THR A 70 0.43 -12.80 2.21
N ALA A 71 -0.31 -13.80 1.75
CA ALA A 71 -0.74 -13.89 0.37
C ALA A 71 -1.64 -12.71 -0.05
N THR A 72 -2.52 -12.24 0.85
CA THR A 72 -3.34 -11.05 0.59
C THR A 72 -2.49 -9.79 0.49
N LEU A 73 -1.56 -9.58 1.44
CA LEU A 73 -0.64 -8.44 1.42
C LEU A 73 0.25 -8.42 0.16
N ASP A 74 0.77 -9.58 -0.25
CA ASP A 74 1.58 -9.70 -1.46
C ASP A 74 0.76 -9.37 -2.71
N ALA A 75 -0.50 -9.83 -2.78
CA ALA A 75 -1.40 -9.54 -3.90
C ALA A 75 -1.76 -8.04 -3.96
N GLU A 76 -2.12 -7.42 -2.83
CA GLU A 76 -2.43 -5.99 -2.75
C GLU A 76 -1.20 -5.14 -3.10
N THR A 77 -0.03 -5.48 -2.56
CA THR A 77 1.23 -4.79 -2.88
C THR A 77 1.56 -4.93 -4.37
N GLY A 78 1.34 -6.11 -4.95
CA GLY A 78 1.53 -6.34 -6.38
C GLY A 78 0.59 -5.48 -7.23
N SER A 79 -0.68 -5.35 -6.85
CA SER A 79 -1.66 -4.49 -7.53
C SER A 79 -1.26 -3.02 -7.48
N ILE A 80 -0.90 -2.52 -6.29
CA ILE A 80 -0.44 -1.13 -6.13
C ILE A 80 0.81 -0.85 -6.99
N ASN A 81 1.78 -1.75 -6.98
CA ASN A 81 2.98 -1.58 -7.80
C ASN A 81 2.66 -1.56 -9.30
N GLN A 82 1.71 -2.37 -9.76
CA GLN A 82 1.27 -2.36 -11.14
C GLN A 82 0.60 -1.03 -11.53
N GLU A 83 -0.23 -0.47 -10.66
CA GLU A 83 -0.85 0.83 -10.87
C GLU A 83 0.19 1.96 -10.91
N LEU A 84 1.17 1.95 -10.01
CA LEU A 84 2.26 2.93 -10.00
C LEU A 84 3.12 2.86 -11.26
N GLU A 85 3.41 1.66 -11.77
CA GLU A 85 4.14 1.50 -13.03
C GLU A 85 3.32 1.96 -14.24
N ALA A 86 1.99 1.78 -14.23
CA ALA A 86 1.11 2.32 -15.27
C ALA A 86 1.12 3.86 -15.26
N VAL A 87 1.05 4.50 -14.10
CA VAL A 87 1.15 5.96 -13.97
C VAL A 87 2.49 6.47 -14.46
N LYS A 88 3.61 5.81 -14.15
CA LYS A 88 4.93 6.17 -14.69
C LYS A 88 5.00 6.05 -16.21
N ALA A 89 4.41 5.00 -16.78
CA ALA A 89 4.35 4.82 -18.23
C ALA A 89 3.54 5.95 -18.90
N THR A 90 2.42 6.34 -18.29
CA THR A 90 1.60 7.46 -18.73
C THR A 90 2.38 8.77 -18.67
N ALA A 91 3.05 9.08 -17.56
CA ALA A 91 3.90 10.28 -17.43
C ALA A 91 5.03 10.29 -18.45
N THR A 92 5.67 9.14 -18.71
CA THR A 92 6.72 9.02 -19.75
C THR A 92 6.17 9.31 -21.14
N THR A 93 5.00 8.78 -21.46
CA THR A 93 4.34 8.98 -22.76
C THR A 93 3.98 10.45 -22.96
N LEU A 94 3.38 11.08 -21.94
CA LEU A 94 3.06 12.50 -21.95
C LEU A 94 4.33 13.35 -22.14
N SER A 95 5.34 13.10 -21.34
CA SER A 95 6.62 13.83 -21.41
C SER A 95 7.24 13.74 -22.82
N SER A 96 7.29 12.55 -23.39
CA SER A 96 7.85 12.32 -24.76
C SER A 96 7.00 13.02 -25.82
N THR A 97 5.67 13.01 -25.67
CA THR A 97 4.75 13.69 -26.58
C THR A 97 4.97 15.20 -26.54
N VAL A 98 5.04 15.78 -25.34
CA VAL A 98 5.30 17.21 -25.16
C VAL A 98 6.68 17.59 -25.70
N ALA A 99 7.73 16.80 -25.40
CA ALA A 99 9.09 17.04 -25.89
C ALA A 99 9.15 17.14 -27.42
N SER A 100 8.35 16.32 -28.12
CA SER A 100 8.33 16.32 -29.60
C SER A 100 7.43 17.39 -30.21
N SER A 101 6.47 17.93 -29.45
CA SER A 101 5.41 18.79 -29.98
C SER A 101 5.37 20.23 -29.42
N TYR A 102 6.16 20.59 -28.41
CA TYR A 102 6.04 21.86 -27.69
C TYR A 102 6.22 23.13 -28.56
N LYS A 103 6.87 22.99 -29.72
CA LYS A 103 7.04 24.10 -30.69
C LYS A 103 5.86 24.23 -31.66
N THR A 104 4.97 23.25 -31.74
CA THR A 104 3.97 23.15 -32.80
C THR A 104 2.56 22.96 -32.28
N MET A 105 2.40 22.39 -31.08
CA MET A 105 1.12 22.09 -30.48
C MET A 105 0.63 23.27 -29.63
N GLY A 106 -0.67 23.58 -29.73
CA GLY A 106 -1.30 24.64 -28.93
C GLY A 106 -1.66 24.17 -27.52
N LEU A 107 -1.90 25.11 -26.61
CA LEU A 107 -2.32 24.81 -25.24
C LEU A 107 -3.65 24.02 -25.20
N SER A 108 -4.59 24.35 -26.10
CA SER A 108 -5.88 23.63 -26.20
C SER A 108 -5.70 22.15 -26.54
N ASP A 109 -4.71 21.79 -27.34
CA ASP A 109 -4.44 20.39 -27.68
C ASP A 109 -3.85 19.65 -26.47
N TYR A 110 -3.03 20.32 -25.66
CA TYR A 110 -2.54 19.77 -24.38
C TYR A 110 -3.65 19.62 -23.34
N GLU A 111 -4.57 20.57 -23.24
CA GLU A 111 -5.74 20.46 -22.38
C GLU A 111 -6.58 19.23 -22.72
N GLU A 112 -6.83 19.00 -24.03
CA GLU A 112 -7.54 17.80 -24.50
C GLU A 112 -6.76 16.52 -24.17
N MET A 113 -5.45 16.52 -24.42
CA MET A 113 -4.59 15.38 -24.12
C MET A 113 -4.59 15.05 -22.61
N LEU A 114 -4.43 16.04 -21.74
CA LEU A 114 -4.48 15.87 -20.29
C LEU A 114 -5.85 15.39 -19.82
N THR A 115 -6.93 15.95 -20.39
CA THR A 115 -8.31 15.52 -20.09
C THR A 115 -8.51 14.04 -20.44
N ASN A 116 -8.01 13.59 -21.58
CA ASN A 116 -8.10 12.19 -21.99
C ASN A 116 -7.34 11.28 -21.03
N VAL A 117 -6.17 11.69 -20.57
CA VAL A 117 -5.38 10.91 -19.60
C VAL A 117 -6.13 10.72 -18.30
N ILE A 118 -6.62 11.78 -17.69
CA ILE A 118 -7.29 11.67 -16.37
C ILE A 118 -8.66 10.99 -16.45
N THR A 119 -9.31 10.99 -17.60
CA THR A 119 -10.60 10.30 -17.78
C THR A 119 -10.45 8.80 -18.03
N GLN A 120 -9.29 8.35 -18.53
CA GLN A 120 -9.02 6.94 -18.78
C GLN A 120 -8.50 6.18 -17.57
N GLU A 121 -7.89 6.88 -16.61
CA GLU A 121 -7.25 6.31 -15.44
C GLU A 121 -8.01 6.67 -14.16
N ASP A 122 -8.67 5.70 -13.55
CA ASP A 122 -9.49 5.94 -12.34
C ASP A 122 -8.67 6.45 -11.15
N ILE A 123 -7.43 5.98 -11.02
CA ILE A 123 -6.52 6.36 -9.93
C ILE A 123 -5.97 7.78 -10.07
N VAL A 124 -5.97 8.35 -11.28
CA VAL A 124 -5.42 9.68 -11.55
C VAL A 124 -6.48 10.73 -11.24
N SER A 125 -6.15 11.66 -10.35
CA SER A 125 -7.01 12.79 -9.96
C SER A 125 -6.75 14.05 -10.78
N GLY A 126 -5.50 14.22 -11.26
CA GLY A 126 -5.12 15.38 -12.07
C GLY A 126 -3.85 15.12 -12.87
N SER A 127 -3.63 15.95 -13.88
CA SER A 127 -2.42 15.93 -14.68
C SER A 127 -2.10 17.33 -15.22
N GLY A 128 -0.83 17.64 -15.35
CA GLY A 128 -0.38 18.93 -15.83
C GLY A 128 0.94 18.90 -16.57
N ILE A 129 1.17 19.98 -17.34
CA ILE A 129 2.45 20.25 -18.00
C ILE A 129 3.00 21.53 -17.41
N TRP A 130 4.21 21.47 -16.88
CA TRP A 130 4.88 22.57 -16.17
C TRP A 130 6.10 22.98 -16.98
N PHE A 131 5.93 23.94 -17.89
CA PHE A 131 7.00 24.37 -18.74
C PHE A 131 8.08 25.13 -17.95
N ALA A 132 9.34 24.92 -18.30
CA ALA A 132 10.42 25.73 -17.75
C ALA A 132 10.22 27.22 -18.12
N PRO A 133 10.69 28.14 -17.28
CA PRO A 133 10.52 29.57 -17.54
C PRO A 133 10.90 29.96 -18.97
N TYR A 134 9.95 30.58 -19.69
CA TYR A 134 10.10 31.05 -21.08
C TYR A 134 10.34 29.94 -22.13
N ALA A 135 10.14 28.66 -21.78
CA ALA A 135 10.43 27.55 -22.70
C ALA A 135 9.32 27.33 -23.73
N TYR A 136 8.05 27.52 -23.36
CA TYR A 136 6.92 27.41 -24.26
C TYR A 136 6.66 28.72 -25.02
N ASP A 137 6.58 29.84 -24.31
CA ASP A 137 6.46 31.18 -24.85
C ASP A 137 7.56 32.07 -24.27
N SER A 138 8.33 32.72 -25.13
CA SER A 138 9.43 33.60 -24.73
C SER A 138 9.01 34.85 -23.94
N ASN A 139 7.73 35.21 -23.95
CA ASN A 139 7.17 36.34 -23.22
C ASN A 139 6.52 35.93 -21.89
N GLU A 140 6.27 34.62 -21.66
CA GLU A 140 5.59 34.13 -20.47
C GLU A 140 6.51 33.25 -19.63
N LYS A 141 6.73 33.67 -18.39
CA LYS A 141 7.57 32.93 -17.44
C LYS A 141 6.91 31.66 -16.96
N TYR A 142 5.62 31.70 -16.71
CA TYR A 142 4.87 30.59 -16.13
C TYR A 142 3.78 30.13 -17.10
N VAL A 143 3.93 28.92 -17.63
CA VAL A 143 2.93 28.28 -18.48
C VAL A 143 2.69 26.88 -17.97
N CYS A 144 1.49 26.62 -17.46
CA CYS A 144 1.14 25.37 -16.81
C CYS A 144 -0.35 25.05 -17.03
N PRO A 145 -0.71 24.41 -18.15
CA PRO A 145 -2.04 23.82 -18.26
C PRO A 145 -2.14 22.65 -17.27
N TYR A 146 -3.14 22.69 -16.40
CA TYR A 146 -3.46 21.64 -15.45
C TYR A 146 -4.92 21.24 -15.57
N VAL A 147 -5.20 19.94 -15.55
CA VAL A 147 -6.55 19.39 -15.61
C VAL A 147 -6.75 18.46 -14.43
N TYR A 148 -7.88 18.58 -13.75
CA TYR A 148 -8.22 17.73 -12.60
C TYR A 148 -9.68 17.30 -12.63
N LYS A 149 -9.98 16.22 -11.88
CA LYS A 149 -11.33 15.72 -11.68
C LYS A 149 -12.04 16.54 -10.61
N ASP A 150 -13.25 17.03 -10.93
CA ASP A 150 -14.18 17.63 -9.97
C ASP A 150 -15.48 16.84 -10.00
N GLY A 151 -15.60 15.87 -9.09
CA GLY A 151 -16.69 14.90 -9.08
C GLY A 151 -16.72 14.07 -10.37
N SER A 152 -17.76 14.23 -11.17
CA SER A 152 -17.90 13.54 -12.47
C SER A 152 -17.43 14.37 -13.67
N SER A 153 -16.92 15.55 -13.43
CA SER A 153 -16.47 16.50 -14.46
C SER A 153 -14.94 16.64 -14.41
N THR A 154 -14.37 17.21 -15.47
CA THR A 154 -12.98 17.65 -15.51
C THR A 154 -12.92 19.17 -15.60
N VAL A 155 -11.96 19.76 -14.94
CA VAL A 155 -11.71 21.20 -14.92
C VAL A 155 -10.31 21.48 -15.43
N VAL A 156 -10.22 22.37 -16.41
CA VAL A 156 -8.94 22.92 -16.89
C VAL A 156 -8.66 24.20 -16.12
N THR A 157 -7.45 24.34 -15.61
CA THR A 157 -7.04 25.54 -14.88
C THR A 157 -5.63 25.98 -15.24
N TYR A 158 -5.40 27.29 -15.09
CA TYR A 158 -4.11 27.95 -15.18
C TYR A 158 -3.75 28.67 -13.87
N ASP A 159 -4.46 28.38 -12.79
CA ASP A 159 -4.29 29.04 -11.49
C ASP A 159 -2.90 28.86 -10.90
N TYR A 160 -2.16 27.87 -11.38
CA TYR A 160 -0.77 27.62 -11.00
C TYR A 160 0.25 28.39 -11.88
N SER A 161 -0.19 29.03 -12.99
CA SER A 161 0.67 29.74 -13.94
C SER A 161 0.99 31.16 -13.47
N ASN A 162 1.50 31.32 -12.25
CA ASN A 162 1.79 32.63 -11.67
C ASN A 162 2.98 32.60 -10.70
N ALA A 163 3.46 33.78 -10.33
CA ALA A 163 4.61 33.96 -9.44
C ALA A 163 4.29 33.69 -7.95
N GLU A 164 3.02 33.70 -7.55
CA GLU A 164 2.62 33.43 -6.17
C GLU A 164 2.74 31.93 -5.87
N TYR A 165 2.28 31.09 -6.78
CA TYR A 165 2.42 29.65 -6.66
C TYR A 165 3.85 29.17 -6.93
N ASP A 166 4.53 29.79 -7.91
CA ASP A 166 5.94 29.52 -8.27
C ASP A 166 6.24 28.02 -8.38
N TYR A 167 5.58 27.34 -9.31
CA TYR A 167 5.72 25.90 -9.48
C TYR A 167 7.15 25.40 -9.68
N VAL A 168 8.05 26.27 -10.15
CA VAL A 168 9.47 25.91 -10.34
C VAL A 168 10.19 25.62 -9.02
N SER A 169 9.67 26.14 -7.91
CA SER A 169 10.18 25.86 -6.56
C SER A 169 9.55 24.64 -5.88
N GLN A 170 8.51 24.06 -6.48
CA GLN A 170 7.81 22.93 -5.91
C GLN A 170 8.62 21.64 -6.03
N GLU A 171 8.39 20.72 -5.08
CA GLU A 171 9.17 19.48 -4.97
C GLU A 171 9.08 18.63 -6.24
N TYR A 172 7.88 18.42 -6.79
CA TYR A 172 7.69 17.62 -8.00
C TYR A 172 8.43 18.19 -9.21
N TYR A 173 8.57 19.53 -9.29
CA TYR A 173 9.31 20.17 -10.38
C TYR A 173 10.83 20.01 -10.21
N THR A 174 11.34 20.28 -9.02
CA THR A 174 12.79 20.18 -8.72
C THR A 174 13.31 18.74 -8.80
N ILE A 175 12.47 17.76 -8.42
CA ILE A 175 12.78 16.34 -8.61
C ILE A 175 12.88 16.02 -10.10
N ALA A 176 11.90 16.45 -10.91
CA ALA A 176 11.94 16.22 -12.35
C ALA A 176 13.15 16.88 -13.02
N GLU A 177 13.50 18.11 -12.65
CA GLU A 177 14.66 18.84 -13.21
C GLU A 177 15.96 18.09 -12.95
N SER A 178 16.06 17.39 -11.82
CA SER A 178 17.26 16.63 -11.42
C SER A 178 17.26 15.16 -11.89
N SER A 179 16.17 14.69 -12.49
CA SER A 179 16.00 13.31 -12.93
C SER A 179 16.01 13.18 -14.44
N THR A 180 16.29 11.97 -14.92
CA THR A 180 16.12 11.56 -16.33
C THR A 180 14.98 10.58 -16.53
N GLU A 181 14.39 10.09 -15.46
CA GLU A 181 13.33 9.09 -15.42
C GLU A 181 12.14 9.60 -14.61
N PRO A 182 10.93 9.06 -14.83
CA PRO A 182 9.78 9.41 -13.99
C PRO A 182 10.03 9.05 -12.53
N VAL A 183 9.67 9.95 -11.64
CA VAL A 183 9.78 9.77 -10.18
C VAL A 183 8.43 10.01 -9.53
N ILE A 184 8.10 9.18 -8.56
CA ILE A 184 6.92 9.39 -7.71
C ILE A 184 7.40 10.05 -6.42
N THR A 185 6.77 11.18 -6.06
CA THR A 185 7.07 11.89 -4.81
C THR A 185 6.60 11.08 -3.60
N ASP A 186 7.18 11.35 -2.45
CA ASP A 186 6.56 10.96 -1.19
C ASP A 186 5.16 11.60 -1.08
N PRO A 187 4.24 10.99 -0.31
CA PRO A 187 2.93 11.60 -0.07
C PRO A 187 3.06 12.98 0.57
N TYR A 188 2.39 13.98 0.01
CA TYR A 188 2.34 15.32 0.55
C TYR A 188 0.90 15.84 0.62
N TYR A 189 0.68 16.83 1.48
CA TYR A 189 -0.61 17.52 1.58
C TYR A 189 -0.64 18.68 0.59
N ASP A 190 -1.62 18.70 -0.31
CA ASP A 190 -1.89 19.81 -1.19
C ASP A 190 -2.99 20.71 -0.61
N PRO A 191 -2.66 21.96 -0.23
CA PRO A 191 -3.63 22.87 0.35
C PRO A 191 -4.69 23.36 -0.65
N THR A 192 -4.44 23.25 -1.96
CA THR A 192 -5.36 23.70 -3.00
C THR A 192 -6.52 22.73 -3.17
N SER A 193 -6.24 21.44 -3.18
CA SER A 193 -7.25 20.38 -3.28
C SER A 193 -7.71 19.83 -1.92
N ASP A 194 -7.11 20.27 -0.79
CA ASP A 194 -7.35 19.81 0.58
C ASP A 194 -7.21 18.28 0.71
N THR A 195 -6.17 17.72 0.05
CA THR A 195 -6.00 16.25 -0.03
C THR A 195 -4.54 15.84 0.15
N ILE A 196 -4.31 14.59 0.60
CA ILE A 196 -3.00 13.97 0.58
C ILE A 196 -2.85 13.23 -0.75
N MET A 197 -1.79 13.55 -1.49
CA MET A 197 -1.52 12.98 -2.79
C MET A 197 -0.04 12.63 -2.98
N SER A 198 0.24 11.79 -3.95
CA SER A 198 1.58 11.57 -4.49
C SER A 198 1.55 11.90 -5.97
N THR A 199 2.57 12.55 -6.46
CA THR A 199 2.68 12.97 -7.86
C THR A 199 3.76 12.17 -8.57
N CYS A 200 3.40 11.52 -9.65
CA CYS A 200 4.38 11.02 -10.60
C CYS A 200 4.80 12.18 -11.51
N THR A 201 6.06 12.57 -11.44
CA THR A 201 6.61 13.61 -12.30
C THR A 201 7.62 13.03 -13.28
N ALA A 202 7.59 13.46 -14.55
CA ALA A 202 8.53 13.05 -15.58
C ALA A 202 9.14 14.26 -16.27
N PRO A 203 10.47 14.33 -16.42
CA PRO A 203 11.13 15.46 -17.08
C PRO A 203 10.81 15.49 -18.57
N ILE A 204 10.58 16.68 -19.10
CA ILE A 204 10.45 16.92 -20.54
C ILE A 204 11.82 17.37 -21.06
N ILE A 205 12.48 16.47 -21.79
CA ILE A 205 13.80 16.74 -22.37
C ILE A 205 13.65 16.87 -23.89
N ALA A 206 13.91 18.06 -24.41
CA ALA A 206 13.92 18.32 -25.84
C ALA A 206 15.31 18.90 -26.27
N ASP A 207 15.86 18.35 -27.33
CA ASP A 207 17.17 18.74 -27.84
C ASP A 207 18.30 18.70 -26.77
N GLY A 208 18.18 17.74 -25.82
CA GLY A 208 19.11 17.57 -24.70
C GLY A 208 18.99 18.62 -23.58
N LYS A 209 17.91 19.39 -23.57
CA LYS A 209 17.64 20.41 -22.54
C LYS A 209 16.35 20.07 -21.80
N PHE A 210 16.35 20.31 -20.50
CA PHE A 210 15.14 20.31 -19.71
C PHE A 210 14.27 21.53 -20.08
N ILE A 211 13.06 21.27 -20.53
CA ILE A 211 12.10 22.30 -20.94
C ILE A 211 10.83 22.31 -20.05
N GLY A 212 10.83 21.53 -18.99
CA GLY A 212 9.73 21.41 -18.05
C GLY A 212 9.52 19.97 -17.60
N CYS A 213 8.40 19.73 -16.94
CA CYS A 213 7.97 18.39 -16.56
C CYS A 213 6.48 18.19 -16.78
N VAL A 214 6.05 16.95 -16.82
CA VAL A 214 4.64 16.56 -16.67
C VAL A 214 4.41 16.04 -15.27
N SER A 215 3.18 16.19 -14.77
CA SER A 215 2.73 15.56 -13.53
C SER A 215 1.50 14.71 -13.80
N VAL A 216 1.41 13.58 -13.11
CA VAL A 216 0.22 12.72 -13.02
C VAL A 216 0.01 12.44 -11.54
N THR A 217 -1.10 12.93 -11.00
CA THR A 217 -1.38 12.95 -9.56
C THR A 217 -2.56 12.05 -9.22
#